data_c3498719f649eebf1d3a457f284ecb8e
#
_entry.id   c3498719f649eebf1d3a457f284ecb8e
#
_cell.length_a   1.000
_cell.length_b   1.000
_cell.length_c   1.000
_cell.angle_alpha   90.00
_cell.angle_beta   90.00
_cell.angle_gamma   90.00
#
_symmetry.space_group_name_H-M   'P 1'
#
loop_
_entity.id
_entity.type
_entity.pdbx_description
1 polymer ?
#
loop_
_entity_poly.entity_id
_entity_poly.type
_entity_poly.pdbx_seq_one_letter_code
_entity_poly.pdbx_strand_id
1 'polypeptide(L)'
;PLINQAMKTGQALALHLAGYLVPPLQTVKVLGSSHFGYYRASVGLTEEEAELYMDTCSYLYQDGDSQPLFWLKLIARKTDGVLIGAQLLSKTNALLIANQLGQALALKATDGDLAFQDFLFLQGHSDLAYHLHEACLKLFEKRLRHED
;
A
#
# COMPACT_ATOMS: atom_id res chain seq x y z
N PRO A 1 8.88 12.48 -2.19
CA PRO A 1 7.54 12.84 -2.70
C PRO A 1 7.55 14.10 -3.54
N LEU A 2 8.40 15.08 -3.23
CA LEU A 2 8.43 16.37 -3.92
C LEU A 2 8.76 16.24 -5.41
N ILE A 3 9.77 15.43 -5.79
CA ILE A 3 10.19 15.29 -7.19
C ILE A 3 9.08 14.65 -8.03
N ASN A 4 8.52 13.55 -7.57
CA ASN A 4 7.45 12.86 -8.28
C ASN A 4 6.20 13.76 -8.41
N GLN A 5 5.85 14.45 -7.34
CA GLN A 5 4.70 15.36 -7.33
C GLN A 5 4.92 16.53 -8.31
N ALA A 6 6.10 17.16 -8.28
CA ALA A 6 6.44 18.24 -9.19
C ALA A 6 6.42 17.81 -10.66
N MET A 7 6.99 16.65 -10.97
CA MET A 7 6.96 16.10 -12.35
C MET A 7 5.53 15.86 -12.81
N LYS A 8 4.73 15.15 -12.01
CA LYS A 8 3.34 14.80 -12.34
C LYS A 8 2.47 16.04 -12.54
N THR A 9 2.55 17.00 -11.64
CA THR A 9 1.75 18.22 -11.73
C THR A 9 2.20 19.12 -12.89
N GLY A 10 3.52 19.22 -13.15
CA GLY A 10 4.05 19.97 -14.28
C GLY A 10 3.61 19.38 -15.64
N GLN A 11 3.69 18.06 -15.77
CA GLN A 11 3.23 17.37 -16.99
C GLN A 11 1.72 17.54 -17.20
N ALA A 12 0.92 17.37 -16.14
CA ALA A 12 -0.52 17.57 -16.22
C ALA A 12 -0.91 18.99 -16.60
N LEU A 13 -0.23 20.00 -16.03
CA LEU A 13 -0.44 21.39 -16.37
C LEU A 13 -0.08 21.69 -17.84
N ALA A 14 1.06 21.19 -18.32
CA ALA A 14 1.47 21.36 -19.71
C ALA A 14 0.45 20.78 -20.69
N LEU A 15 -0.05 19.56 -20.43
CA LEU A 15 -1.08 18.91 -21.23
C LEU A 15 -2.40 19.71 -21.20
N HIS A 16 -2.80 20.20 -20.02
CA HIS A 16 -4.01 21.00 -19.88
C HIS A 16 -3.93 22.32 -20.67
N LEU A 17 -2.79 23.01 -20.59
CA LEU A 17 -2.55 24.25 -21.36
C LEU A 17 -2.50 24.00 -22.88
N ALA A 18 -2.10 22.79 -23.31
CA ALA A 18 -2.13 22.37 -24.71
C ALA A 18 -3.54 21.94 -25.18
N GLY A 19 -4.57 22.03 -24.35
CA GLY A 19 -5.96 21.73 -24.67
C GLY A 19 -6.36 20.28 -24.52
N TYR A 20 -5.49 19.44 -23.91
CA TYR A 20 -5.83 18.04 -23.63
C TYR A 20 -6.67 17.88 -22.36
N LEU A 21 -7.59 16.92 -22.39
CA LEU A 21 -8.35 16.54 -21.21
C LEU A 21 -7.45 15.72 -20.26
N VAL A 22 -7.10 16.29 -19.12
CA VAL A 22 -6.29 15.62 -18.10
C VAL A 22 -7.22 15.16 -16.97
N PRO A 23 -7.15 13.88 -16.56
CA PRO A 23 -7.93 13.38 -15.43
C PRO A 23 -7.51 14.07 -14.13
N PRO A 24 -8.40 14.12 -13.11
CA PRO A 24 -8.04 14.64 -11.80
C PRO A 24 -6.82 13.93 -11.22
N LEU A 25 -5.86 14.69 -10.72
CA LEU A 25 -4.65 14.13 -10.12
C LEU A 25 -4.97 13.51 -8.77
N GLN A 26 -4.79 12.20 -8.68
CA GLN A 26 -4.85 11.50 -7.40
C GLN A 26 -3.53 11.72 -6.65
N THR A 27 -3.61 12.11 -5.39
CA THR A 27 -2.45 12.32 -4.54
C THR A 27 -2.46 11.34 -3.39
N VAL A 28 -1.56 10.37 -3.46
CA VAL A 28 -1.28 9.44 -2.37
C VAL A 28 0.17 9.66 -1.95
N LYS A 29 0.39 9.81 -0.65
CA LYS A 29 1.73 9.89 -0.08
C LYS A 29 2.41 8.53 -0.25
N VAL A 30 3.47 8.43 -1.04
CA VAL A 30 4.29 7.24 -1.20
C VAL A 30 5.75 7.64 -0.93
N LEU A 31 6.31 7.11 0.14
CA LEU A 31 7.66 7.38 0.59
C LEU A 31 8.43 6.07 0.68
N GLY A 32 9.67 6.08 0.26
CA GLY A 32 10.55 4.91 0.37
C GLY A 32 11.98 5.32 0.62
N SER A 33 12.72 4.45 1.28
CA SER A 33 14.16 4.61 1.52
C SER A 33 14.83 3.27 1.74
N SER A 34 16.15 3.23 1.54
CA SER A 34 16.97 2.06 1.84
C SER A 34 18.16 2.50 2.70
N HIS A 35 18.28 1.92 3.90
CA HIS A 35 19.35 2.20 4.83
C HIS A 35 19.72 0.94 5.62
N PHE A 36 21.01 0.72 5.85
CA PHE A 36 21.53 -0.36 6.70
C PHE A 36 21.05 -1.76 6.29
N GLY A 37 20.91 -2.01 4.97
CA GLY A 37 20.43 -3.31 4.46
C GLY A 37 18.93 -3.53 4.60
N TYR A 38 18.16 -2.51 4.96
CA TYR A 38 16.70 -2.55 5.00
C TYR A 38 16.11 -1.60 3.97
N TYR A 39 15.02 -2.05 3.36
CA TYR A 39 14.12 -1.27 2.53
C TYR A 39 12.87 -0.95 3.34
N ARG A 40 12.48 0.30 3.38
CA ARG A 40 11.26 0.74 4.07
C ARG A 40 10.41 1.62 3.17
N ALA A 41 9.11 1.50 3.33
CA ALA A 41 8.17 2.38 2.64
C ALA A 41 6.98 2.72 3.54
N SER A 42 6.38 3.88 3.27
CA SER A 42 5.13 4.32 3.86
C SER A 42 4.22 4.83 2.75
N VAL A 43 3.00 4.34 2.72
CA VAL A 43 1.98 4.66 1.72
C VAL A 43 0.72 5.12 2.44
N GLY A 44 0.17 6.26 2.03
CA GLY A 44 -1.04 6.82 2.65
C GLY A 44 -0.82 7.27 4.09
N LEU A 45 -1.79 7.00 4.96
CA LEU A 45 -1.79 7.39 6.37
C LEU A 45 -1.13 6.31 7.25
N THR A 46 -0.55 6.72 8.36
CA THR A 46 -0.26 5.81 9.47
C THR A 46 -1.56 5.49 10.22
N GLU A 47 -1.55 4.46 11.06
CA GLU A 47 -2.72 4.12 11.88
C GLU A 47 -3.10 5.28 12.81
N GLU A 48 -2.13 5.87 13.49
CA GLU A 48 -2.33 7.03 14.37
C GLU A 48 -2.92 8.24 13.63
N GLU A 49 -2.44 8.51 12.39
CA GLU A 49 -3.00 9.57 11.54
C GLU A 49 -4.44 9.25 11.14
N ALA A 50 -4.74 8.01 10.80
CA ALA A 50 -6.06 7.57 10.32
C ALA A 50 -7.12 7.57 11.42
N GLU A 51 -6.77 7.14 12.64
CA GLU A 51 -7.65 7.10 13.81
C GLU A 51 -8.18 8.49 14.22
N LEU A 52 -7.49 9.57 13.82
CA LEU A 52 -7.97 10.94 14.04
C LEU A 52 -9.22 11.28 13.21
N TYR A 53 -9.49 10.53 12.16
CA TYR A 53 -10.55 10.87 11.19
C TYR A 53 -11.59 9.77 11.00
N MET A 54 -11.27 8.51 11.31
CA MET A 54 -12.15 7.38 11.03
C MET A 54 -11.80 6.14 11.85
N ASP A 55 -12.77 5.23 11.97
CA ASP A 55 -12.54 3.91 12.55
C ASP A 55 -11.73 3.05 11.57
N THR A 56 -10.66 2.47 12.10
CA THR A 56 -9.72 1.68 11.32
C THR A 56 -9.68 0.21 11.76
N CYS A 57 -9.24 -0.64 10.85
CA CYS A 57 -8.79 -2.00 11.12
C CYS A 57 -7.41 -2.16 10.52
N SER A 58 -6.45 -2.63 11.28
CA SER A 58 -5.09 -2.84 10.81
C SER A 58 -4.62 -4.26 11.05
N TYR A 59 -3.67 -4.71 10.25
CA TYR A 59 -3.00 -5.99 10.42
C TYR A 59 -1.51 -5.85 10.09
N LEU A 60 -0.67 -6.37 10.98
CA LEU A 60 0.77 -6.51 10.76
C LEU A 60 1.07 -7.93 10.31
N TYR A 61 1.39 -8.07 9.05
CA TYR A 61 1.89 -9.32 8.46
C TYR A 61 3.42 -9.38 8.58
N GLN A 62 3.95 -10.57 8.84
CA GLN A 62 5.37 -10.87 8.77
C GLN A 62 5.59 -12.26 8.14
N ASP A 63 6.66 -12.41 7.36
CA ASP A 63 7.06 -13.69 6.80
C ASP A 63 7.85 -14.51 7.84
N GLY A 64 7.30 -15.64 8.24
CA GLY A 64 7.93 -16.56 9.21
C GLY A 64 7.88 -16.08 10.66
N ASP A 65 8.13 -17.01 11.57
CA ASP A 65 7.90 -16.81 13.01
C ASP A 65 9.16 -16.39 13.80
N SER A 66 10.35 -16.81 13.36
CA SER A 66 11.57 -16.65 14.19
C SER A 66 12.54 -15.59 13.72
N GLN A 67 12.65 -15.33 12.42
CA GLN A 67 13.50 -14.29 11.83
C GLN A 67 12.87 -13.73 10.55
N PRO A 68 11.77 -12.98 10.64
CA PRO A 68 11.11 -12.46 9.46
C PRO A 68 12.04 -11.50 8.70
N LEU A 69 11.99 -11.59 7.36
CA LEU A 69 12.71 -10.72 6.44
C LEU A 69 11.83 -9.65 5.82
N PHE A 70 10.52 -9.76 6.05
CA PHE A 70 9.49 -8.89 5.48
C PHE A 70 8.39 -8.62 6.51
N TRP A 71 8.06 -7.34 6.67
CA TRP A 71 6.95 -6.87 7.50
C TRP A 71 6.09 -5.92 6.68
N LEU A 72 4.79 -6.13 6.71
CA LEU A 72 3.83 -5.27 6.05
C LEU A 72 2.65 -5.01 6.98
N LYS A 73 2.52 -3.77 7.43
CA LYS A 73 1.32 -3.31 8.12
C LYS A 73 0.36 -2.70 7.11
N LEU A 74 -0.85 -3.20 7.06
CA LEU A 74 -1.94 -2.66 6.26
C LEU A 74 -2.98 -2.02 7.18
N ILE A 75 -3.58 -0.93 6.71
CA ILE A 75 -4.59 -0.18 7.42
C ILE A 75 -5.76 0.04 6.47
N ALA A 76 -6.94 -0.38 6.87
CA ALA A 76 -8.18 -0.19 6.12
C ALA A 76 -9.23 0.54 6.97
N ARG A 77 -10.15 1.20 6.32
CA ARG A 77 -11.35 1.72 6.98
C ARG A 77 -12.24 0.56 7.43
N LYS A 78 -12.63 0.56 8.70
CA LYS A 78 -13.37 -0.57 9.32
C LYS A 78 -14.71 -0.82 8.62
N THR A 79 -15.38 0.22 8.17
CA THR A 79 -16.75 0.15 7.62
C THR A 79 -16.85 -0.55 6.28
N ASP A 80 -15.88 -0.37 5.38
CA ASP A 80 -15.95 -0.83 3.98
C ASP A 80 -14.68 -1.49 3.45
N GLY A 81 -13.63 -1.54 4.27
CA GLY A 81 -12.38 -2.18 3.91
C GLY A 81 -11.49 -1.40 2.95
N VAL A 82 -11.86 -0.16 2.59
CA VAL A 82 -11.02 0.68 1.73
C VAL A 82 -9.66 0.88 2.36
N LEU A 83 -8.60 0.54 1.62
CA LEU A 83 -7.22 0.72 2.06
C LEU A 83 -6.87 2.21 2.16
N ILE A 84 -6.34 2.62 3.30
CA ILE A 84 -6.01 4.01 3.62
C ILE A 84 -4.55 4.20 3.97
N GLY A 85 -3.83 3.13 4.30
CA GLY A 85 -2.42 3.21 4.62
C GLY A 85 -1.71 1.87 4.61
N ALA A 86 -0.38 1.93 4.45
CA ALA A 86 0.50 0.78 4.58
C ALA A 86 1.91 1.21 5.00
N GLN A 87 2.56 0.41 5.83
CA GLN A 87 3.97 0.55 6.18
C GLN A 87 4.69 -0.77 5.92
N LEU A 88 5.83 -0.67 5.26
CA LEU A 88 6.64 -1.82 4.84
C LEU A 88 8.06 -1.70 5.37
N LEU A 89 8.59 -2.80 5.88
CA LEU A 89 10.01 -2.99 6.18
C LEU A 89 10.45 -4.34 5.63
N SER A 90 11.57 -4.38 4.92
CA SER A 90 12.07 -5.62 4.32
C SER A 90 13.59 -5.63 4.23
N LYS A 91 14.20 -6.82 4.34
CA LYS A 91 15.62 -7.05 4.02
C LYS A 91 15.86 -7.29 2.53
N THR A 92 14.80 -7.59 1.77
CA THR A 92 14.86 -7.68 0.30
C THR A 92 14.20 -6.45 -0.33
N ASN A 93 14.57 -6.11 -1.57
CA ASN A 93 13.97 -4.95 -2.25
C ASN A 93 12.50 -5.19 -2.56
N ALA A 94 11.64 -4.67 -1.70
CA ALA A 94 10.19 -4.76 -1.80
C ALA A 94 9.51 -3.41 -2.14
N LEU A 95 10.28 -2.41 -2.62
CA LEU A 95 9.75 -1.06 -2.86
C LEU A 95 8.67 -1.01 -3.98
N LEU A 96 8.66 -1.99 -4.89
CA LEU A 96 7.60 -2.10 -5.92
C LEU A 96 6.23 -2.38 -5.30
N ILE A 97 6.15 -3.07 -4.15
CA ILE A 97 4.89 -3.24 -3.41
C ILE A 97 4.33 -1.89 -2.96
N ALA A 98 5.18 -0.95 -2.57
CA ALA A 98 4.73 0.40 -2.22
C ALA A 98 4.08 1.14 -3.39
N ASN A 99 4.57 0.94 -4.62
CA ASN A 99 3.93 1.50 -5.82
C ASN A 99 2.58 0.84 -6.10
N GLN A 100 2.49 -0.48 -5.97
CA GLN A 100 1.22 -1.22 -6.13
C GLN A 100 0.19 -0.76 -5.09
N LEU A 101 0.59 -0.65 -3.83
CA LEU A 101 -0.26 -0.14 -2.76
C LEU A 101 -0.64 1.34 -2.98
N GLY A 102 0.28 2.17 -3.47
CA GLY A 102 -0.02 3.56 -3.84
C GLY A 102 -1.10 3.66 -4.92
N GLN A 103 -1.05 2.78 -5.93
CA GLN A 103 -2.09 2.68 -6.96
C GLN A 103 -3.42 2.18 -6.37
N ALA A 104 -3.38 1.15 -5.53
CA ALA A 104 -4.57 0.62 -4.86
C ALA A 104 -5.27 1.69 -4.02
N LEU A 105 -4.52 2.46 -3.21
CA LEU A 105 -5.07 3.56 -2.42
C LEU A 105 -5.66 4.67 -3.31
N ALA A 106 -4.98 5.04 -4.40
CA ALA A 106 -5.46 6.04 -5.35
C ALA A 106 -6.79 5.63 -5.99
N LEU A 107 -6.97 4.35 -6.26
CA LEU A 107 -8.20 3.76 -6.82
C LEU A 107 -9.24 3.41 -5.76
N LYS A 108 -8.95 3.65 -4.47
CA LYS A 108 -9.81 3.29 -3.34
C LYS A 108 -10.15 1.80 -3.29
N ALA A 109 -9.16 0.96 -3.67
CA ALA A 109 -9.31 -0.48 -3.57
C ALA A 109 -9.50 -0.92 -2.11
N THR A 110 -10.27 -1.97 -1.92
CA THR A 110 -10.51 -2.57 -0.62
C THR A 110 -9.48 -3.66 -0.29
N ASP A 111 -9.41 -4.04 0.97
CA ASP A 111 -8.67 -5.22 1.41
C ASP A 111 -9.13 -6.49 0.68
N GLY A 112 -10.44 -6.64 0.43
CA GLY A 112 -11.02 -7.73 -0.34
C GLY A 112 -10.60 -7.71 -1.81
N ASP A 113 -10.54 -6.54 -2.46
CA ASP A 113 -10.08 -6.44 -3.85
C ASP A 113 -8.66 -6.98 -4.01
N LEU A 114 -7.76 -6.69 -3.07
CA LEU A 114 -6.38 -7.16 -3.11
C LEU A 114 -6.23 -8.61 -2.61
N ALA A 115 -7.07 -9.03 -1.66
CA ALA A 115 -7.05 -10.41 -1.16
C ALA A 115 -7.47 -11.43 -2.22
N PHE A 116 -8.35 -11.03 -3.15
CA PHE A 116 -8.90 -11.92 -4.17
C PHE A 116 -8.50 -11.54 -5.61
N GLN A 117 -7.51 -10.63 -5.75
CA GLN A 117 -6.97 -10.32 -7.07
C GLN A 117 -6.12 -11.48 -7.63
N ASP A 118 -6.11 -11.61 -8.94
CA ASP A 118 -5.13 -12.47 -9.60
C ASP A 118 -3.72 -11.86 -9.48
N PHE A 119 -2.73 -12.69 -9.20
CA PHE A 119 -1.33 -12.30 -9.23
C PHE A 119 -0.47 -13.38 -9.86
N LEU A 120 0.65 -12.98 -10.47
CA LEU A 120 1.59 -13.92 -11.02
C LEU A 120 2.23 -14.72 -9.90
N PHE A 121 2.02 -16.03 -9.90
CA PHE A 121 2.70 -16.96 -9.01
C PHE A 121 3.74 -17.78 -9.77
N LEU A 122 5.01 -17.57 -9.47
CA LEU A 122 6.11 -18.34 -9.99
C LEU A 122 7.04 -18.72 -8.82
N GLN A 123 7.12 -19.99 -8.52
CA GLN A 123 7.88 -20.51 -7.38
C GLN A 123 9.33 -19.96 -7.35
N GLY A 124 9.74 -19.41 -6.20
CA GLY A 124 11.05 -18.77 -6.01
C GLY A 124 11.21 -17.37 -6.59
N HIS A 125 10.15 -16.80 -7.22
CA HIS A 125 10.19 -15.46 -7.82
C HIS A 125 9.02 -14.55 -7.43
N SER A 126 7.95 -15.10 -6.86
CA SER A 126 6.72 -14.35 -6.53
C SER A 126 6.48 -14.18 -5.05
N ASP A 127 7.50 -14.40 -4.20
CA ASP A 127 7.34 -14.40 -2.76
C ASP A 127 6.72 -13.10 -2.23
N LEU A 128 7.14 -11.95 -2.78
CA LEU A 128 6.60 -10.65 -2.39
C LEU A 128 5.13 -10.46 -2.77
N ALA A 129 4.71 -10.97 -3.93
CA ALA A 129 3.30 -10.91 -4.35
C ALA A 129 2.44 -11.80 -3.45
N TYR A 130 2.97 -12.98 -3.08
CA TYR A 130 2.31 -13.87 -2.14
C TYR A 130 2.18 -13.24 -0.74
N HIS A 131 3.24 -12.59 -0.23
CA HIS A 131 3.18 -11.89 1.07
C HIS A 131 2.16 -10.77 1.08
N LEU A 132 2.04 -10.01 -0.02
CA LEU A 132 1.01 -8.97 -0.15
C LEU A 132 -0.40 -9.59 -0.14
N HIS A 133 -0.61 -10.67 -0.90
CA HIS A 133 -1.87 -11.41 -0.91
C HIS A 133 -2.26 -11.88 0.50
N GLU A 134 -1.36 -12.57 1.20
CA GLU A 134 -1.59 -13.07 2.56
C GLU A 134 -1.89 -11.93 3.54
N ALA A 135 -1.14 -10.82 3.46
CA ALA A 135 -1.38 -9.67 4.32
C ALA A 135 -2.78 -9.08 4.12
N CYS A 136 -3.23 -8.96 2.86
CA CYS A 136 -4.57 -8.46 2.54
C CYS A 136 -5.66 -9.43 2.98
N LEU A 137 -5.46 -10.73 2.78
CA LEU A 137 -6.40 -11.76 3.22
C LEU A 137 -6.57 -11.75 4.75
N LYS A 138 -5.46 -11.64 5.49
CA LYS A 138 -5.51 -11.57 6.96
C LYS A 138 -6.17 -10.31 7.49
N LEU A 139 -5.96 -9.17 6.84
CA LEU A 139 -6.66 -7.93 7.19
C LEU A 139 -8.17 -8.07 6.92
N PHE A 140 -8.54 -8.61 5.76
CA PHE A 140 -9.93 -8.86 5.37
C PHE A 140 -10.64 -9.80 6.37
N GLU A 141 -10.00 -10.94 6.71
CA GLU A 141 -10.53 -11.88 7.72
C GLU A 141 -10.72 -11.21 9.07
N LYS A 142 -9.71 -10.44 9.54
CA LYS A 142 -9.78 -9.72 10.83
C LYS A 142 -10.96 -8.74 10.86
N ARG A 143 -11.10 -7.96 9.79
CA ARG A 143 -12.19 -6.96 9.70
C ARG A 143 -13.58 -7.60 9.71
N LEU A 144 -13.76 -8.76 9.05
CA LEU A 144 -15.05 -9.46 9.04
C LEU A 144 -15.40 -10.10 10.38
N ARG A 145 -14.40 -10.53 11.16
CA ARG A 145 -14.63 -11.14 12.48
C ARG A 145 -14.96 -10.13 13.57
N HIS A 146 -14.90 -8.84 13.28
CA HIS A 146 -15.05 -7.77 14.27
C HIS A 146 -14.10 -7.90 15.47
N GLU A 147 -12.94 -8.53 15.28
CA GLU A 147 -11.91 -8.62 16.30
C GLU A 147 -11.25 -7.24 16.46
N ASP A 148 -11.43 -6.68 17.66
CA ASP A 148 -10.82 -5.39 18.08
C ASP A 148 -9.31 -5.53 18.34
#